data_f2df13b2c854c2a511df32bee3b0ab80
#
_entry.id   f2df13b2c854c2a511df32bee3b0ab80
#
_cell.length_a   1.000
_cell.length_b   1.000
_cell.length_c   1.000
_cell.angle_alpha   90.00
_cell.angle_beta   90.00
_cell.angle_gamma   90.00
#
_symmetry.space_group_name_H-M   'P 1'
#
loop_
_entity.id
_entity.type
_entity.pdbx_description
1 polymer ?
#
loop_
_entity_poly.entity_id
_entity_poly.type
_entity_poly.pdbx_seq_one_letter_code
_entity_poly.pdbx_strand_id
1 'polypeptide(L)'
;MLFEADTNINTLFNMDKVNPSEALVITEGEFDTLALIEAGYKNSVSIPSGVNSTNQWITTNWDFLEQFEEIIIWFDNDEAGIKGAREVFNRLSNKSVKLVMCDLANDINEVLYKFGKAKVLEQLEKAYTPLINGIATLDMVEDFNIYEADKLETGIEAIDNDILGMVFGSLNV
;
A
#
# COMPACT_ATOMS: atom_id res chain seq x y z
N MET A 1 20.29 20.55 -12.44
CA MET A 1 20.95 20.26 -11.16
C MET A 1 22.15 19.40 -11.46
N LEU A 2 23.36 19.80 -11.09
CA LEU A 2 24.58 19.02 -11.29
C LEU A 2 24.88 18.30 -9.98
N PHE A 3 24.79 16.97 -9.99
CA PHE A 3 25.24 16.15 -8.86
C PHE A 3 26.74 15.85 -9.03
N GLU A 4 27.47 15.80 -7.94
CA GLU A 4 28.84 15.30 -7.97
C GLU A 4 28.85 13.80 -8.32
N ALA A 5 29.94 13.33 -8.97
CA ALA A 5 30.02 11.99 -9.54
C ALA A 5 29.83 10.83 -8.54
N ASP A 6 29.98 11.09 -7.25
CA ASP A 6 29.85 10.11 -6.15
C ASP A 6 28.56 10.29 -5.32
N THR A 7 27.60 11.12 -5.76
CA THR A 7 26.35 11.34 -5.03
C THR A 7 25.44 10.12 -5.16
N ASN A 8 25.09 9.49 -4.05
CA ASN A 8 24.08 8.42 -4.05
C ASN A 8 22.68 9.03 -4.22
N ILE A 9 22.20 9.08 -5.46
CA ILE A 9 20.89 9.65 -5.81
C ILE A 9 19.69 8.81 -5.33
N ASN A 10 19.94 7.62 -4.78
CA ASN A 10 18.91 6.72 -4.26
C ASN A 10 18.73 6.83 -2.73
N THR A 11 19.43 7.75 -2.05
CA THR A 11 19.27 7.97 -0.62
C THR A 11 17.91 8.60 -0.32
N LEU A 12 17.17 8.03 0.62
CA LEU A 12 15.90 8.58 1.07
C LEU A 12 16.14 9.85 1.91
N PHE A 13 15.32 10.88 1.69
CA PHE A 13 15.37 12.06 2.55
C PHE A 13 14.95 11.70 3.97
N ASN A 14 15.62 12.23 4.98
CA ASN A 14 15.35 12.05 6.42
C ASN A 14 15.60 10.61 6.96
N MET A 15 16.22 9.71 6.20
CA MET A 15 16.39 8.31 6.62
C MET A 15 17.26 8.14 7.88
N ASP A 16 18.09 9.12 8.22
CA ASP A 16 18.96 9.11 9.40
C ASP A 16 18.26 9.54 10.71
N LYS A 17 17.00 9.96 10.65
CA LYS A 17 16.22 10.49 11.78
C LYS A 17 15.05 9.61 12.22
N VAL A 18 14.80 8.51 11.51
CA VAL A 18 13.65 7.64 11.79
C VAL A 18 13.97 6.55 12.79
N ASN A 19 12.95 6.07 13.48
CA ASN A 19 13.03 5.02 14.49
C ASN A 19 12.42 3.71 13.97
N PRO A 20 13.17 2.61 13.83
CA PRO A 20 12.63 1.34 13.34
C PRO A 20 11.52 0.71 14.20
N SER A 21 11.35 1.14 15.45
CA SER A 21 10.28 0.64 16.33
C SER A 21 8.90 1.26 16.06
N GLU A 22 8.83 2.22 15.14
CA GLU A 22 7.59 2.90 14.76
C GLU A 22 7.31 2.64 13.28
N ALA A 23 6.03 2.74 12.86
CA ALA A 23 5.68 2.63 11.45
C ALA A 23 6.39 3.71 10.62
N LEU A 24 6.95 3.33 9.46
CA LEU A 24 7.61 4.25 8.55
C LEU A 24 6.60 4.79 7.54
N VAL A 25 6.49 6.12 7.42
CA VAL A 25 5.74 6.74 6.32
C VAL A 25 6.70 7.08 5.17
N ILE A 26 6.35 6.65 3.96
CA ILE A 26 7.09 6.98 2.74
C ILE A 26 6.24 7.93 1.90
N THR A 27 6.77 9.11 1.62
CA THR A 27 6.14 10.15 0.81
C THR A 27 6.84 10.28 -0.56
N GLU A 28 6.18 10.96 -1.49
CA GLU A 28 6.77 11.21 -2.81
C GLU A 28 7.81 12.35 -2.75
N GLY A 29 7.49 13.45 -2.08
CA GLY A 29 8.32 14.64 -2.00
C GLY A 29 8.89 14.93 -0.60
N GLU A 30 10.02 15.67 -0.57
CA GLU A 30 10.64 16.11 0.68
C GLU A 30 9.72 17.07 1.46
N PHE A 31 8.95 17.92 0.75
CA PHE A 31 7.99 18.83 1.38
C PHE A 31 6.85 18.10 2.09
N ASP A 32 6.43 16.95 1.58
CA ASP A 32 5.41 16.11 2.21
C ASP A 32 5.95 15.45 3.48
N THR A 33 7.20 14.99 3.45
CA THR A 33 7.90 14.53 4.66
C THR A 33 7.97 15.64 5.70
N LEU A 34 8.34 16.86 5.31
CA LEU A 34 8.41 18.01 6.21
C LEU A 34 7.02 18.38 6.75
N ALA A 35 5.97 18.27 5.94
CA ALA A 35 4.59 18.51 6.37
C ALA A 35 4.13 17.47 7.42
N LEU A 36 4.49 16.20 7.28
CA LEU A 36 4.25 15.16 8.29
C LEU A 36 4.98 15.47 9.59
N ILE A 37 6.26 15.83 9.52
CA ILE A 37 7.07 16.21 10.69
C ILE A 37 6.45 17.42 11.40
N GLU A 38 6.03 18.44 10.65
CA GLU A 38 5.35 19.62 11.20
C GLU A 38 3.99 19.29 11.82
N ALA A 39 3.27 18.30 11.26
CA ALA A 39 2.03 17.79 11.82
C ALA A 39 2.23 16.99 13.12
N GLY A 40 3.48 16.55 13.40
CA GLY A 40 3.85 15.81 14.60
C GLY A 40 4.26 14.36 14.34
N TYR A 41 4.17 13.86 13.11
CA TYR A 41 4.60 12.53 12.74
C TYR A 41 6.03 12.55 12.16
N LYS A 42 7.02 12.20 12.97
CA LYS A 42 8.44 12.35 12.62
C LYS A 42 9.03 11.18 11.86
N ASN A 43 8.39 10.00 11.93
CA ASN A 43 8.92 8.76 11.36
C ASN A 43 8.58 8.64 9.87
N SER A 44 9.05 9.59 9.10
CA SER A 44 8.75 9.72 7.68
C SER A 44 9.98 10.00 6.83
N VAL A 45 9.98 9.48 5.60
CA VAL A 45 11.02 9.67 4.59
C VAL A 45 10.38 9.98 3.25
N SER A 46 11.09 10.67 2.35
CA SER A 46 10.66 10.74 0.95
C SER A 46 11.55 9.93 0.03
N ILE A 47 10.96 9.49 -1.08
CA ILE A 47 11.72 8.90 -2.17
C ILE A 47 12.62 9.94 -2.82
N PRO A 48 13.74 9.53 -3.45
CA PRO A 48 14.67 10.46 -4.08
C PRO A 48 14.01 11.20 -5.25
N SER A 49 14.06 12.52 -5.25
CA SER A 49 13.55 13.36 -6.34
C SER A 49 14.27 13.06 -7.65
N GLY A 50 13.50 12.94 -8.75
CA GLY A 50 14.03 12.75 -10.11
C GLY A 50 14.45 11.33 -10.45
N VAL A 51 14.15 10.34 -9.60
CA VAL A 51 14.31 8.93 -9.96
C VAL A 51 13.12 8.52 -10.81
N ASN A 52 13.30 8.58 -12.14
CA ASN A 52 12.34 8.05 -13.09
C ASN A 52 12.00 6.59 -12.74
N SER A 53 10.78 6.34 -12.35
CA SER A 53 9.95 5.13 -12.47
C SER A 53 10.55 3.73 -12.26
N THR A 54 11.83 3.56 -11.94
CA THR A 54 12.41 2.20 -11.84
C THR A 54 12.28 1.58 -10.45
N ASN A 55 11.81 2.34 -9.43
CA ASN A 55 11.79 1.91 -8.03
C ASN A 55 13.11 1.28 -7.55
N GLN A 56 14.22 1.64 -8.20
CA GLN A 56 15.57 1.15 -7.87
C GLN A 56 15.97 1.54 -6.44
N TRP A 57 15.44 2.66 -5.94
CA TRP A 57 15.64 3.11 -4.57
C TRP A 57 15.19 2.06 -3.54
N ILE A 58 14.16 1.25 -3.82
CA ILE A 58 13.70 0.16 -2.94
C ILE A 58 14.83 -0.87 -2.78
N THR A 59 15.40 -1.32 -3.90
CA THR A 59 16.49 -2.30 -3.88
C THR A 59 17.73 -1.76 -3.18
N THR A 60 18.07 -0.49 -3.44
CA THR A 60 19.24 0.16 -2.82
C THR A 60 19.09 0.34 -1.31
N ASN A 61 17.86 0.57 -0.82
CA ASN A 61 17.58 0.80 0.59
C ASN A 61 16.88 -0.41 1.25
N TRP A 62 17.02 -1.61 0.68
CA TRP A 62 16.31 -2.79 1.19
C TRP A 62 16.60 -3.07 2.67
N ASP A 63 17.88 -3.11 3.05
CA ASP A 63 18.32 -3.37 4.44
C ASP A 63 17.81 -2.31 5.44
N PHE A 64 17.59 -1.08 4.97
CA PHE A 64 16.95 -0.03 5.76
C PHE A 64 15.45 -0.27 5.91
N LEU A 65 14.76 -0.53 4.81
CA LEU A 65 13.32 -0.78 4.82
C LEU A 65 12.96 -2.05 5.61
N GLU A 66 13.84 -3.04 5.61
CA GLU A 66 13.63 -4.31 6.30
C GLU A 66 13.58 -4.17 7.83
N GLN A 67 14.12 -3.09 8.38
CA GLN A 67 14.10 -2.81 9.82
C GLN A 67 12.71 -2.46 10.36
N PHE A 68 11.77 -2.04 9.50
CA PHE A 68 10.43 -1.61 9.91
C PHE A 68 9.42 -2.74 9.80
N GLU A 69 8.60 -2.92 10.83
CA GLU A 69 7.50 -3.91 10.81
C GLU A 69 6.32 -3.43 9.95
N GLU A 70 6.02 -2.13 9.99
CA GLU A 70 4.94 -1.52 9.22
C GLU A 70 5.47 -0.37 8.37
N ILE A 71 5.02 -0.31 7.11
CA ILE A 71 5.32 0.77 6.17
C ILE A 71 3.99 1.35 5.66
N ILE A 72 3.86 2.67 5.71
CA ILE A 72 2.71 3.39 5.19
C ILE A 72 3.18 4.22 4.00
N ILE A 73 2.51 4.08 2.86
CA ILE A 73 2.83 4.82 1.64
C ILE A 73 1.78 5.92 1.48
N TRP A 74 2.22 7.16 1.39
CA TRP A 74 1.37 8.32 1.15
C TRP A 74 1.98 9.19 0.05
N PHE A 75 1.59 8.92 -1.18
CA PHE A 75 2.01 9.66 -2.38
C PHE A 75 0.91 10.63 -2.81
N ASP A 76 1.21 11.46 -3.80
CA ASP A 76 0.29 12.44 -4.35
C ASP A 76 -1.00 11.79 -4.88
N ASN A 77 -2.11 12.50 -4.74
CA ASN A 77 -3.44 12.02 -5.17
C ASN A 77 -3.68 12.36 -6.65
N ASP A 78 -2.69 12.12 -7.49
CA ASP A 78 -2.80 12.16 -8.94
C ASP A 78 -2.58 10.77 -9.57
N GLU A 79 -2.77 10.65 -10.87
CA GLU A 79 -2.64 9.37 -11.56
C GLU A 79 -1.25 8.76 -11.41
N ALA A 80 -0.19 9.59 -11.42
CA ALA A 80 1.19 9.13 -11.30
C ALA A 80 1.50 8.67 -9.87
N GLY A 81 1.12 9.45 -8.85
CA GLY A 81 1.31 9.13 -7.44
C GLY A 81 0.54 7.88 -7.03
N ILE A 82 -0.74 7.75 -7.43
CA ILE A 82 -1.56 6.56 -7.18
C ILE A 82 -0.93 5.31 -7.80
N LYS A 83 -0.47 5.40 -9.06
CA LYS A 83 0.21 4.29 -9.72
C LYS A 83 1.52 3.95 -9.03
N GLY A 84 2.33 4.95 -8.72
CA GLY A 84 3.60 4.79 -8.00
C GLY A 84 3.42 4.13 -6.63
N ALA A 85 2.44 4.58 -5.84
CA ALA A 85 2.12 4.00 -4.54
C ALA A 85 1.75 2.51 -4.65
N ARG A 86 0.96 2.12 -5.65
CA ARG A 86 0.61 0.71 -5.92
C ARG A 86 1.82 -0.12 -6.34
N GLU A 87 2.71 0.42 -7.15
CA GLU A 87 3.93 -0.27 -7.57
C GLU A 87 4.86 -0.52 -6.37
N VAL A 88 5.04 0.47 -5.48
CA VAL A 88 5.80 0.33 -4.24
C VAL A 88 5.15 -0.69 -3.32
N PHE A 89 3.83 -0.61 -3.11
CA PHE A 89 3.05 -1.58 -2.34
C PHE A 89 3.31 -3.02 -2.82
N ASN A 90 3.19 -3.28 -4.12
CA ASN A 90 3.39 -4.62 -4.69
C ASN A 90 4.82 -5.14 -4.45
N ARG A 91 5.83 -4.26 -4.49
CA ARG A 91 7.24 -4.65 -4.25
C ARG A 91 7.56 -4.93 -2.79
N LEU A 92 6.84 -4.28 -1.87
CA LEU A 92 7.01 -4.43 -0.43
C LEU A 92 5.97 -5.39 0.19
N SER A 93 5.22 -6.14 -0.63
CA SER A 93 4.09 -6.98 -0.21
C SER A 93 4.45 -8.13 0.76
N ASN A 94 5.72 -8.41 0.98
CA ASN A 94 6.20 -9.33 2.03
C ASN A 94 6.18 -8.73 3.45
N LYS A 95 5.81 -7.44 3.60
CA LYS A 95 5.71 -6.70 4.85
C LYS A 95 4.30 -6.23 5.12
N SER A 96 4.04 -5.72 6.33
CA SER A 96 2.79 -4.98 6.61
C SER A 96 2.86 -3.62 5.93
N VAL A 97 2.23 -3.49 4.77
CA VAL A 97 2.19 -2.25 4.00
C VAL A 97 0.77 -1.72 3.91
N LYS A 98 0.62 -0.42 4.18
CA LYS A 98 -0.65 0.30 4.06
C LYS A 98 -0.52 1.46 3.08
N LEU A 99 -1.63 1.85 2.47
CA LEU A 99 -1.73 3.05 1.65
C LEU A 99 -2.59 4.10 2.33
N VAL A 100 -2.24 5.37 2.18
CA VAL A 100 -3.16 6.49 2.45
C VAL A 100 -3.68 7.00 1.11
N MET A 101 -5.01 7.03 0.97
CA MET A 101 -5.69 7.68 -0.16
C MET A 101 -6.42 8.89 0.41
N CYS A 102 -5.93 10.08 0.10
CA CYS A 102 -6.49 11.34 0.61
C CYS A 102 -7.18 12.10 -0.52
N ASP A 103 -8.50 12.24 -0.42
CA ASP A 103 -9.33 12.96 -1.38
C ASP A 103 -9.53 14.46 -1.04
N LEU A 104 -8.93 14.92 0.06
CA LEU A 104 -9.07 16.29 0.54
C LEU A 104 -8.20 17.28 -0.23
N ALA A 105 -7.04 16.83 -0.72
CA ALA A 105 -6.05 17.62 -1.42
C ALA A 105 -5.13 16.72 -2.24
N ASN A 106 -4.29 17.31 -3.08
CA ASN A 106 -3.38 16.55 -3.93
C ASN A 106 -2.21 15.95 -3.15
N ASP A 107 -1.64 16.68 -2.23
CA ASP A 107 -0.47 16.29 -1.46
C ASP A 107 -0.64 16.58 0.05
N ILE A 108 0.28 16.08 0.87
CA ILE A 108 0.25 16.23 2.34
C ILE A 108 0.45 17.69 2.75
N ASN A 109 1.30 18.40 2.05
CA ASN A 109 1.58 19.79 2.32
C ASN A 109 0.33 20.65 2.13
N GLU A 110 -0.45 20.36 1.08
CA GLU A 110 -1.74 21.02 0.83
C GLU A 110 -2.79 20.68 1.89
N VAL A 111 -2.83 19.41 2.38
CA VAL A 111 -3.70 19.01 3.51
C VAL A 111 -3.31 19.79 4.76
N LEU A 112 -2.01 19.89 5.07
CA LEU A 112 -1.52 20.64 6.22
C LEU A 112 -1.92 22.11 6.13
N TYR A 113 -1.72 22.72 4.97
CA TYR A 113 -2.01 24.15 4.74
C TYR A 113 -3.50 24.47 4.85
N LYS A 114 -4.37 23.65 4.24
CA LYS A 114 -5.82 23.90 4.17
C LYS A 114 -6.57 23.47 5.43
N PHE A 115 -6.14 22.38 6.06
CA PHE A 115 -6.93 21.70 7.11
C PHE A 115 -6.20 21.56 8.44
N GLY A 116 -4.90 21.85 8.48
CA GLY A 116 -4.09 21.82 9.70
C GLY A 116 -3.60 20.45 10.13
N LYS A 117 -2.76 20.44 11.16
CA LYS A 117 -2.02 19.27 11.67
C LYS A 117 -2.91 18.10 12.05
N ALA A 118 -4.01 18.35 12.76
CA ALA A 118 -4.92 17.30 13.21
C ALA A 118 -5.52 16.52 12.03
N LYS A 119 -5.77 17.20 10.90
CA LYS A 119 -6.34 16.56 9.72
C LYS A 119 -5.33 15.68 9.00
N VAL A 120 -4.05 16.07 8.97
CA VAL A 120 -2.98 15.24 8.44
C VAL A 120 -2.89 13.92 9.23
N LEU A 121 -2.86 14.01 10.56
CA LEU A 121 -2.81 12.82 11.41
C LEU A 121 -4.07 11.94 11.27
N GLU A 122 -5.25 12.54 11.18
CA GLU A 122 -6.51 11.81 10.93
C GLU A 122 -6.47 11.04 9.60
N GLN A 123 -5.89 11.61 8.53
CA GLN A 123 -5.75 10.89 7.27
C GLN A 123 -4.73 9.73 7.38
N LEU A 124 -3.65 9.94 8.11
CA LEU A 124 -2.67 8.89 8.35
C LEU A 124 -3.28 7.68 9.10
N GLU A 125 -4.16 7.94 10.08
CA GLU A 125 -4.88 6.89 10.82
C GLU A 125 -5.84 6.08 9.93
N LYS A 126 -6.26 6.63 8.79
CA LYS A 126 -7.11 5.95 7.79
C LYS A 126 -6.33 5.08 6.80
N ALA A 127 -5.02 4.92 7.00
CA ALA A 127 -4.21 4.05 6.18
C ALA A 127 -4.80 2.62 6.16
N TYR A 128 -4.92 2.05 4.97
CA TYR A 128 -5.53 0.74 4.75
C TYR A 128 -4.61 -0.17 3.94
N THR A 129 -4.76 -1.47 4.11
CA THR A 129 -4.09 -2.46 3.26
C THR A 129 -4.97 -2.74 2.04
N PRO A 130 -4.51 -2.40 0.82
CA PRO A 130 -5.25 -2.71 -0.39
C PRO A 130 -5.34 -4.22 -0.60
N LEU A 131 -6.43 -4.66 -1.19
CA LEU A 131 -6.55 -6.04 -1.63
C LEU A 131 -5.55 -6.33 -2.74
N ILE A 132 -4.79 -7.39 -2.57
CA ILE A 132 -3.99 -7.95 -3.66
C ILE A 132 -4.97 -8.63 -4.61
N ASN A 133 -4.96 -8.27 -5.89
CA ASN A 133 -5.83 -8.89 -6.89
C ASN A 133 -5.71 -10.42 -6.84
N GLY A 134 -6.85 -11.08 -6.60
CA GLY A 134 -6.93 -12.54 -6.50
C GLY A 134 -6.72 -13.13 -5.09
N ILE A 135 -6.47 -12.29 -4.07
CA ILE A 135 -6.43 -12.72 -2.67
C ILE A 135 -7.55 -12.00 -1.92
N ALA A 136 -8.52 -12.76 -1.38
CA ALA A 136 -9.55 -12.24 -0.50
C ALA A 136 -9.28 -12.74 0.94
N THR A 137 -9.52 -11.90 1.94
CA THR A 137 -9.54 -12.33 3.34
C THR A 137 -10.86 -13.04 3.64
N LEU A 138 -10.88 -13.92 4.67
CA LEU A 138 -12.06 -14.72 5.00
C LEU A 138 -13.31 -13.88 5.31
N ASP A 139 -13.13 -12.67 5.85
CA ASP A 139 -14.20 -11.71 6.13
C ASP A 139 -14.81 -11.06 4.87
N MET A 140 -14.16 -11.19 3.71
CA MET A 140 -14.61 -10.70 2.41
C MET A 140 -15.27 -11.79 1.56
N VAL A 141 -15.21 -13.04 2.00
CA VAL A 141 -15.91 -14.14 1.35
C VAL A 141 -17.33 -14.11 1.84
N GLU A 142 -18.28 -13.77 0.96
CA GLU A 142 -19.71 -13.89 1.26
C GLU A 142 -20.03 -15.34 1.61
N ASP A 143 -20.88 -15.54 2.61
CA ASP A 143 -21.36 -16.87 2.96
C ASP A 143 -22.02 -17.52 1.74
N PHE A 144 -21.33 -18.52 1.21
CA PHE A 144 -21.80 -19.24 0.03
C PHE A 144 -22.61 -20.46 0.47
N ASN A 145 -23.93 -20.39 0.22
CA ASN A 145 -24.79 -21.53 0.48
C ASN A 145 -24.73 -22.53 -0.69
N ILE A 146 -23.96 -23.60 -0.50
CA ILE A 146 -23.78 -24.66 -1.49
C ILE A 146 -25.13 -25.32 -1.92
N TYR A 147 -26.15 -25.26 -1.09
CA TYR A 147 -27.45 -25.85 -1.39
C TYR A 147 -28.31 -24.97 -2.32
N GLU A 148 -28.03 -23.66 -2.35
CA GLU A 148 -28.74 -22.68 -3.18
C GLU A 148 -27.97 -22.30 -4.45
N ALA A 149 -26.73 -22.78 -4.61
CA ALA A 149 -25.92 -22.48 -5.77
C ALA A 149 -26.43 -23.19 -7.04
N ASP A 150 -26.24 -22.54 -8.19
CA ASP A 150 -26.49 -23.16 -9.48
C ASP A 150 -25.58 -24.40 -9.67
N LYS A 151 -26.19 -25.53 -9.99
CA LYS A 151 -25.51 -26.81 -10.08
C LYS A 151 -25.65 -27.38 -11.47
N LEU A 152 -24.59 -28.06 -11.92
CA LEU A 152 -24.63 -28.88 -13.11
C LEU A 152 -24.95 -30.33 -12.68
N GLU A 153 -26.08 -30.86 -13.16
CA GLU A 153 -26.44 -32.26 -12.94
C GLU A 153 -25.66 -33.16 -13.91
N THR A 154 -25.19 -34.29 -13.42
CA THR A 154 -24.51 -35.28 -14.25
C THR A 154 -25.50 -36.07 -15.12
N GLY A 155 -26.80 -35.97 -14.82
CA GLY A 155 -27.87 -36.74 -15.45
C GLY A 155 -27.97 -38.18 -14.92
N ILE A 156 -27.23 -38.55 -13.89
CA ILE A 156 -27.29 -39.83 -13.19
C ILE A 156 -27.82 -39.54 -11.78
N GLU A 157 -29.12 -39.81 -11.57
CA GLU A 157 -29.83 -39.46 -10.33
C GLU A 157 -29.14 -39.94 -9.05
N ALA A 158 -28.56 -41.15 -9.09
CA ALA A 158 -27.87 -41.68 -7.93
C ALA A 158 -26.60 -40.88 -7.58
N ILE A 159 -25.89 -40.37 -8.58
CA ILE A 159 -24.70 -39.53 -8.37
C ILE A 159 -25.09 -38.11 -7.94
N ASP A 160 -26.10 -37.52 -8.60
CA ASP A 160 -26.53 -36.14 -8.32
C ASP A 160 -27.11 -36.01 -6.90
N ASN A 161 -27.71 -37.11 -6.36
CA ASN A 161 -28.18 -37.13 -4.98
C ASN A 161 -27.05 -37.27 -3.96
N ASP A 162 -25.97 -38.02 -4.28
CA ASP A 162 -24.85 -38.25 -3.36
C ASP A 162 -23.88 -37.04 -3.32
N ILE A 163 -23.62 -36.41 -4.46
CA ILE A 163 -22.68 -35.29 -4.55
C ILE A 163 -23.35 -33.91 -4.59
N LEU A 164 -24.69 -33.86 -4.49
CA LEU A 164 -25.48 -32.63 -4.59
C LEU A 164 -25.25 -31.83 -5.89
N GLY A 165 -24.80 -32.50 -6.96
CA GLY A 165 -24.42 -31.87 -8.22
C GLY A 165 -23.07 -31.17 -8.18
N MET A 166 -22.55 -30.75 -9.33
CA MET A 166 -21.33 -29.94 -9.44
C MET A 166 -21.68 -28.47 -9.39
N VAL A 167 -21.18 -27.76 -8.38
CA VAL A 167 -21.38 -26.33 -8.23
C VAL A 167 -20.48 -25.57 -9.20
N PHE A 168 -21.03 -24.62 -9.96
CA PHE A 168 -20.24 -23.78 -10.86
C PHE A 168 -19.18 -22.98 -10.08
N GLY A 169 -17.93 -23.01 -10.55
CA GLY A 169 -16.81 -22.32 -9.93
C GLY A 169 -16.17 -23.05 -8.74
N SER A 170 -16.66 -24.23 -8.35
CA SER A 170 -16.02 -25.05 -7.33
C SER A 170 -14.86 -25.88 -7.92
N LEU A 171 -13.80 -26.08 -7.11
CA LEU A 171 -12.76 -27.05 -7.41
C LEU A 171 -13.16 -28.40 -6.84
N ASN A 172 -13.54 -29.32 -7.72
CA ASN A 172 -13.83 -30.69 -7.30
C ASN A 172 -12.48 -31.47 -7.31
N VAL A 173 -11.98 -31.83 -6.15
CA VAL A 173 -10.77 -32.65 -5.96
C VAL A 173 -11.18 -34.10 -5.70
#